data_269b1d35e6bb3eacd702030742b647bd
#
_entry.id   269b1d35e6bb3eacd702030742b647bd
#
_cell.length_a   1.000
_cell.length_b   1.000
_cell.length_c   1.000
_cell.angle_alpha   90.00
_cell.angle_beta   90.00
_cell.angle_gamma   90.00
#
_symmetry.space_group_name_H-M   'P 1'
#
loop_
_entity.id
_entity.type
_entity.pdbx_description
1 polymer ?
#
loop_
_entity_poly.entity_id
_entity_poly.type
_entity_poly.pdbx_seq_one_letter_code
_entity_poly.pdbx_strand_id
1 'polypeptide(L)'
;MKIFYFTLLMATLLTGCGKSVDPNNPFRPDAPKPKDPEVRSASIGIVGDAADVQTTTKNGIVIMGGGTDVDAAFRWMIDRSGGGDVVIIRATGTDAYNAYVKGLGTVNSVETLKIDSRKLADDDGVAKIIREAEMLFIAGGDQSDYVNYWKGSKAMAAINYLLTEKKVPVGGTSAGAAILSNYYFSGERGTLESAEALANPYAQKVTIGRDDFLKAPFLQNVITDQHFTQRDRQGRSIAFLGRIMKDWSKTPYGIAVDERTAVCIDETGMGTVVGSNKAFFLKTDAAKTPETFATGTPVTWNRDGKAIQVSVISATASNNKFNMNTFEPETTAGLEKFWWSVISGNWTQGARP
;
A
#
# COMPACT_ATOMS: atom_id res chain seq x y z
N MET A 1 -26.42 86.71 0.98
CA MET A 1 -25.39 86.80 -0.05
C MET A 1 -24.76 85.38 -0.17
N LYS A 2 -25.27 84.59 -1.12
CA LYS A 2 -24.84 83.24 -1.35
C LYS A 2 -24.09 83.16 -2.67
N ILE A 3 -22.84 82.82 -2.64
CA ILE A 3 -21.97 82.66 -3.81
C ILE A 3 -22.00 81.16 -4.20
N PHE A 4 -22.48 80.92 -5.43
CA PHE A 4 -22.43 79.61 -6.07
C PHE A 4 -21.11 79.42 -6.83
N TYR A 5 -20.34 78.41 -6.53
CA TYR A 5 -19.22 77.98 -7.38
C TYR A 5 -19.67 76.82 -8.32
N PHE A 6 -19.56 77.10 -9.62
CA PHE A 6 -19.78 76.17 -10.69
C PHE A 6 -18.46 75.41 -10.96
N THR A 7 -18.43 74.16 -10.73
CA THR A 7 -17.28 73.35 -11.09
C THR A 7 -17.55 72.68 -12.44
N LEU A 8 -16.71 72.94 -13.41
CA LEU A 8 -16.76 72.46 -14.78
C LEU A 8 -16.08 71.06 -14.81
N LEU A 9 -16.84 69.98 -15.10
CA LEU A 9 -16.36 68.65 -15.27
C LEU A 9 -15.93 68.40 -16.71
N MET A 10 -14.63 68.29 -16.96
CA MET A 10 -14.05 68.04 -18.29
C MET A 10 -14.02 66.51 -18.52
N ALA A 11 -14.92 66.04 -19.38
CA ALA A 11 -14.93 64.61 -19.79
C ALA A 11 -13.89 64.43 -20.90
N THR A 12 -12.82 63.70 -20.58
CA THR A 12 -11.84 63.14 -21.56
C THR A 12 -12.36 61.88 -22.18
N LEU A 13 -12.77 61.91 -23.43
CA LEU A 13 -13.06 60.81 -24.28
C LEU A 13 -11.73 60.10 -24.63
N LEU A 14 -11.47 58.93 -24.02
CA LEU A 14 -10.46 58.00 -24.49
C LEU A 14 -11.05 57.19 -25.65
N THR A 15 -10.72 57.54 -26.88
CA THR A 15 -10.95 56.73 -28.05
C THR A 15 -9.97 55.56 -28.05
N GLY A 16 -10.41 54.40 -27.56
CA GLY A 16 -9.69 53.12 -27.68
C GLY A 16 -9.67 52.71 -29.15
N CYS A 17 -8.49 52.74 -29.79
CA CYS A 17 -8.27 52.11 -31.09
C CYS A 17 -8.43 50.59 -30.96
N GLY A 18 -9.64 50.11 -31.16
CA GLY A 18 -9.89 48.68 -31.39
C GLY A 18 -9.28 48.29 -32.75
N LYS A 19 -8.14 47.56 -32.74
CA LYS A 19 -7.63 46.95 -33.98
C LYS A 19 -8.69 45.97 -34.47
N SER A 20 -9.35 46.32 -35.58
CA SER A 20 -10.19 45.36 -36.30
C SER A 20 -9.31 44.17 -36.75
N VAL A 21 -9.61 42.97 -36.24
CA VAL A 21 -8.92 41.78 -36.65
C VAL A 21 -9.47 41.35 -38.00
N ASP A 22 -8.62 41.37 -39.02
CA ASP A 22 -8.97 40.88 -40.38
C ASP A 22 -9.24 39.35 -40.32
N PRO A 23 -10.47 38.91 -40.65
CA PRO A 23 -10.82 37.49 -40.65
C PRO A 23 -10.07 36.67 -41.71
N ASN A 24 -9.41 37.30 -42.67
CA ASN A 24 -8.72 36.65 -43.79
C ASN A 24 -7.17 36.72 -43.66
N ASN A 25 -6.64 37.06 -42.50
CA ASN A 25 -5.18 37.13 -42.30
C ASN A 25 -4.57 35.71 -42.33
N PRO A 26 -3.78 35.30 -43.33
CA PRO A 26 -3.19 33.96 -43.44
C PRO A 26 -2.08 33.68 -42.39
N PHE A 27 -1.65 34.68 -41.62
CA PHE A 27 -0.65 34.56 -40.56
C PHE A 27 -1.27 34.65 -39.16
N ARG A 28 -2.57 34.36 -39.03
CA ARG A 28 -3.16 34.21 -37.71
C ARG A 28 -2.59 32.96 -37.05
N PRO A 29 -1.82 33.05 -35.93
CA PRO A 29 -1.45 31.86 -35.20
C PRO A 29 -2.74 31.14 -34.82
N ASP A 30 -2.86 29.88 -35.24
CA ASP A 30 -3.99 29.04 -34.89
C ASP A 30 -4.23 29.14 -33.40
N ALA A 31 -5.46 29.39 -32.98
CA ALA A 31 -5.85 29.25 -31.59
C ALA A 31 -5.38 27.83 -31.15
N PRO A 32 -4.73 27.67 -29.97
CA PRO A 32 -4.30 26.36 -29.53
C PRO A 32 -5.49 25.41 -29.65
N LYS A 33 -5.34 24.36 -30.48
CA LYS A 33 -6.36 23.32 -30.60
C LYS A 33 -6.70 22.86 -29.19
N PRO A 34 -7.99 22.68 -28.86
CA PRO A 34 -8.35 22.03 -27.63
C PRO A 34 -7.51 20.75 -27.52
N LYS A 35 -6.77 20.57 -26.41
CA LYS A 35 -6.10 19.28 -26.18
C LYS A 35 -7.17 18.22 -26.26
N ASP A 36 -6.96 17.22 -27.11
CA ASP A 36 -7.79 16.03 -27.09
C ASP A 36 -7.86 15.52 -25.64
N PRO A 37 -9.04 15.07 -25.17
CA PRO A 37 -9.16 14.55 -23.82
C PRO A 37 -8.11 13.47 -23.64
N GLU A 38 -7.30 13.60 -22.58
CA GLU A 38 -6.21 12.67 -22.30
C GLU A 38 -6.78 11.25 -22.18
N VAL A 39 -6.30 10.33 -23.03
CA VAL A 39 -6.76 8.94 -22.99
C VAL A 39 -6.23 8.29 -21.72
N ARG A 40 -7.12 7.98 -20.78
CA ARG A 40 -6.80 7.32 -19.50
C ARG A 40 -6.93 5.80 -19.66
N SER A 41 -5.92 5.18 -20.28
CA SER A 41 -5.96 3.82 -20.84
C SER A 41 -6.41 2.72 -19.89
N ALA A 42 -6.07 2.77 -18.61
CA ALA A 42 -6.43 1.76 -17.61
C ALA A 42 -7.59 2.20 -16.70
N SER A 43 -8.05 3.44 -16.84
CA SER A 43 -9.12 3.97 -16.00
C SER A 43 -10.44 3.24 -16.28
N ILE A 44 -11.06 2.77 -15.21
CA ILE A 44 -12.41 2.15 -15.28
C ILE A 44 -13.46 3.00 -14.58
N GLY A 45 -13.07 4.16 -14.05
CA GLY A 45 -13.96 5.16 -13.46
C GLY A 45 -13.22 6.17 -12.60
N ILE A 46 -13.77 7.38 -12.54
CA ILE A 46 -13.32 8.48 -11.69
C ILE A 46 -14.53 9.16 -11.05
N VAL A 47 -14.38 9.58 -9.79
CA VAL A 47 -15.35 10.39 -9.06
C VAL A 47 -14.65 11.61 -8.49
N GLY A 48 -15.16 12.79 -8.77
CA GLY A 48 -14.56 14.08 -8.41
C GLY A 48 -14.00 14.81 -9.62
N ASP A 49 -13.07 15.74 -9.41
CA ASP A 49 -12.45 16.51 -10.48
C ASP A 49 -11.27 15.72 -11.08
N ALA A 50 -11.26 15.56 -12.39
CA ALA A 50 -10.20 14.84 -13.11
C ALA A 50 -8.92 15.67 -13.32
N ALA A 51 -8.95 16.97 -13.02
CA ALA A 51 -7.78 17.83 -13.08
C ALA A 51 -6.82 17.51 -11.93
N ASP A 52 -5.53 17.36 -12.25
CA ASP A 52 -4.48 17.14 -11.28
C ASP A 52 -4.39 18.26 -10.23
N VAL A 53 -4.34 17.86 -8.97
CA VAL A 53 -4.22 18.75 -7.82
C VAL A 53 -3.02 18.33 -6.99
N GLN A 54 -2.12 19.28 -6.73
CA GLN A 54 -0.97 19.03 -5.85
C GLN A 54 -1.23 19.53 -4.45
N THR A 55 -1.16 18.64 -3.46
CA THR A 55 -1.34 18.97 -2.05
C THR A 55 -0.10 18.65 -1.24
N THR A 56 -0.05 19.14 0.02
CA THR A 56 0.98 18.76 0.96
C THR A 56 0.64 17.40 1.57
N THR A 57 1.44 16.39 1.23
CA THR A 57 1.24 15.03 1.70
C THR A 57 2.13 14.69 2.90
N LYS A 58 1.75 13.63 3.65
CA LYS A 58 2.58 12.99 4.67
C LYS A 58 2.76 11.53 4.32
N ASN A 59 4.00 11.05 4.35
CA ASN A 59 4.27 9.64 4.09
C ASN A 59 3.51 8.72 5.06
N GLY A 60 3.09 7.56 4.59
CA GLY A 60 2.49 6.53 5.40
C GLY A 60 2.29 5.24 4.64
N ILE A 61 2.32 4.12 5.36
CA ILE A 61 2.09 2.79 4.79
C ILE A 61 0.92 2.14 5.51
N VAL A 62 -0.01 1.56 4.74
CA VAL A 62 -1.13 0.79 5.29
C VAL A 62 -1.06 -0.66 4.82
N ILE A 63 -0.99 -1.58 5.78
CA ILE A 63 -1.05 -3.03 5.55
C ILE A 63 -2.40 -3.51 6.09
N MET A 64 -3.34 -3.84 5.18
CA MET A 64 -4.69 -4.27 5.55
C MET A 64 -4.88 -5.77 5.32
N GLY A 65 -5.47 -6.46 6.27
CA GLY A 65 -5.57 -7.92 6.28
C GLY A 65 -6.58 -8.52 5.32
N GLY A 66 -7.42 -7.72 4.68
CA GLY A 66 -8.47 -8.18 3.77
C GLY A 66 -9.82 -8.38 4.46
N GLY A 67 -10.77 -9.01 3.77
CA GLY A 67 -12.17 -9.06 4.16
C GLY A 67 -12.84 -7.71 3.91
N THR A 68 -13.67 -7.24 4.84
CA THR A 68 -14.22 -5.88 4.76
C THR A 68 -13.13 -4.87 5.07
N ASP A 69 -13.03 -3.83 4.25
CA ASP A 69 -12.04 -2.78 4.40
C ASP A 69 -12.24 -1.97 5.69
N VAL A 70 -11.16 -1.36 6.17
CA VAL A 70 -11.13 -0.62 7.44
C VAL A 70 -11.24 0.88 7.17
N ASP A 71 -12.43 1.45 7.39
CA ASP A 71 -12.69 2.89 7.20
C ASP A 71 -11.68 3.79 7.91
N ALA A 72 -11.29 3.43 9.13
CA ALA A 72 -10.32 4.21 9.90
C ALA A 72 -8.96 4.30 9.22
N ALA A 73 -8.52 3.24 8.53
CA ALA A 73 -7.28 3.25 7.77
C ALA A 73 -7.39 4.12 6.52
N PHE A 74 -8.53 4.08 5.81
CA PHE A 74 -8.76 4.98 4.67
C PHE A 74 -8.83 6.44 5.10
N ARG A 75 -9.56 6.77 6.16
CA ARG A 75 -9.61 8.16 6.71
C ARG A 75 -8.21 8.65 7.08
N TRP A 76 -7.41 7.78 7.71
CA TRP A 76 -6.02 8.10 8.05
C TRP A 76 -5.15 8.37 6.80
N MET A 77 -5.34 7.61 5.70
CA MET A 77 -4.64 7.87 4.44
C MET A 77 -5.15 9.17 3.78
N ILE A 78 -6.45 9.41 3.77
CA ILE A 78 -7.07 10.63 3.24
C ILE A 78 -6.53 11.87 3.94
N ASP A 79 -6.46 11.87 5.26
CA ASP A 79 -5.88 12.98 6.04
C ASP A 79 -4.42 13.25 5.63
N ARG A 80 -3.66 12.19 5.31
CA ARG A 80 -2.26 12.29 4.88
C ARG A 80 -2.09 12.69 3.42
N SER A 81 -3.10 12.52 2.59
CA SER A 81 -3.11 12.98 1.20
C SER A 81 -3.31 14.50 1.08
N GLY A 82 -3.68 15.18 2.17
CA GLY A 82 -4.00 16.60 2.15
C GLY A 82 -5.23 16.95 1.29
N GLY A 83 -6.09 15.97 0.99
CA GLY A 83 -7.28 16.15 0.17
C GLY A 83 -7.03 16.11 -1.35
N GLY A 84 -5.86 15.63 -1.79
CA GLY A 84 -5.50 15.52 -3.19
C GLY A 84 -6.16 14.36 -3.94
N ASP A 85 -5.51 13.89 -5.00
CA ASP A 85 -6.02 12.84 -5.87
C ASP A 85 -5.70 11.45 -5.33
N VAL A 86 -6.71 10.59 -5.31
CA VAL A 86 -6.58 9.20 -4.86
C VAL A 86 -6.62 8.27 -6.08
N VAL A 87 -5.59 7.44 -6.20
CA VAL A 87 -5.54 6.40 -7.22
C VAL A 87 -5.65 5.03 -6.58
N ILE A 88 -6.63 4.25 -7.03
CA ILE A 88 -6.80 2.83 -6.69
C ILE A 88 -6.26 2.01 -7.83
N ILE A 89 -5.40 1.03 -7.58
CA ILE A 89 -4.91 0.12 -8.62
C ILE A 89 -5.29 -1.32 -8.32
N ARG A 90 -5.58 -2.07 -9.39
CA ARG A 90 -5.98 -3.47 -9.32
C ARG A 90 -5.79 -4.17 -10.67
N ALA A 91 -5.67 -5.51 -10.70
CA ALA A 91 -5.66 -6.28 -11.93
C ALA A 91 -7.06 -6.77 -12.32
N THR A 92 -7.95 -6.97 -11.35
CA THR A 92 -9.33 -7.49 -11.57
C THR A 92 -10.33 -6.70 -10.74
N GLY A 93 -11.61 -6.73 -11.11
CA GLY A 93 -12.71 -6.12 -10.36
C GLY A 93 -13.21 -4.81 -10.98
N THR A 94 -13.91 -3.99 -10.19
CA THR A 94 -14.65 -2.79 -10.61
C THR A 94 -14.11 -1.53 -9.93
N ASP A 95 -14.73 -0.40 -10.21
CA ASP A 95 -14.44 0.93 -9.62
C ASP A 95 -15.19 1.20 -8.29
N ALA A 96 -15.70 0.15 -7.63
CA ALA A 96 -16.49 0.30 -6.40
C ALA A 96 -15.78 1.09 -5.28
N TYR A 97 -14.45 1.13 -5.29
CA TYR A 97 -13.67 1.96 -4.37
C TYR A 97 -13.88 3.46 -4.57
N ASN A 98 -14.21 3.92 -5.78
CA ASN A 98 -14.27 5.35 -6.07
C ASN A 98 -15.31 6.07 -5.19
N ALA A 99 -16.56 5.62 -5.22
CA ALA A 99 -17.62 6.20 -4.40
C ALA A 99 -17.40 5.94 -2.90
N TYR A 100 -16.90 4.75 -2.55
CA TYR A 100 -16.63 4.38 -1.16
C TYR A 100 -15.57 5.29 -0.54
N VAL A 101 -14.40 5.42 -1.14
CA VAL A 101 -13.31 6.25 -0.60
C VAL A 101 -13.67 7.73 -0.61
N LYS A 102 -14.35 8.22 -1.69
CA LYS A 102 -14.85 9.60 -1.78
C LYS A 102 -15.84 9.92 -0.65
N GLY A 103 -16.62 8.92 -0.21
CA GLY A 103 -17.56 9.05 0.91
C GLY A 103 -16.91 9.07 2.30
N LEU A 104 -15.65 8.67 2.43
CA LEU A 104 -14.96 8.60 3.72
C LEU A 104 -14.30 9.92 4.15
N GLY A 105 -14.04 10.84 3.22
CA GLY A 105 -13.42 12.13 3.54
C GLY A 105 -13.32 13.06 2.34
N THR A 106 -12.71 14.22 2.56
CA THR A 106 -12.53 15.21 1.51
C THR A 106 -11.28 14.89 0.70
N VAL A 107 -11.47 14.55 -0.58
CA VAL A 107 -10.41 14.38 -1.58
C VAL A 107 -10.83 15.04 -2.89
N ASN A 108 -9.90 15.43 -3.75
CA ASN A 108 -10.21 16.03 -5.05
C ASN A 108 -10.91 15.00 -5.95
N SER A 109 -10.25 13.90 -6.20
CA SER A 109 -10.78 12.79 -7.00
C SER A 109 -10.45 11.43 -6.41
N VAL A 110 -11.19 10.40 -6.86
CA VAL A 110 -10.83 8.99 -6.68
C VAL A 110 -10.97 8.28 -8.01
N GLU A 111 -9.90 7.72 -8.52
CA GLU A 111 -9.84 7.02 -9.79
C GLU A 111 -9.34 5.59 -9.61
N THR A 112 -10.02 4.63 -10.26
CA THR A 112 -9.56 3.24 -10.29
C THR A 112 -8.92 2.92 -11.62
N LEU A 113 -7.67 2.46 -11.58
CA LEU A 113 -6.93 1.90 -12.72
C LEU A 113 -6.95 0.38 -12.67
N LYS A 114 -7.51 -0.26 -13.70
CA LYS A 114 -7.44 -1.71 -13.90
C LYS A 114 -6.24 -2.05 -14.78
N ILE A 115 -5.13 -2.44 -14.16
CA ILE A 115 -3.87 -2.75 -14.83
C ILE A 115 -3.75 -4.28 -14.93
N ASP A 116 -4.45 -4.87 -15.91
CA ASP A 116 -4.62 -6.31 -16.08
C ASP A 116 -3.71 -6.92 -17.15
N SER A 117 -2.68 -6.20 -17.54
CA SER A 117 -1.71 -6.68 -18.51
C SER A 117 -0.38 -5.95 -18.40
N ARG A 118 0.69 -6.57 -18.88
CA ARG A 118 1.99 -5.92 -19.00
C ARG A 118 1.94 -4.68 -19.90
N LYS A 119 1.13 -4.70 -20.95
CA LYS A 119 0.95 -3.56 -21.85
C LYS A 119 0.43 -2.34 -21.10
N LEU A 120 -0.60 -2.50 -20.26
CA LEU A 120 -1.13 -1.41 -19.44
C LEU A 120 -0.15 -1.00 -18.33
N ALA A 121 0.58 -1.94 -17.74
CA ALA A 121 1.60 -1.63 -16.74
C ALA A 121 2.78 -0.83 -17.32
N ASP A 122 3.07 -0.95 -18.61
CA ASP A 122 4.11 -0.19 -19.33
C ASP A 122 3.57 1.05 -20.07
N ASP A 123 2.28 1.38 -19.92
CA ASP A 123 1.67 2.57 -20.52
C ASP A 123 2.11 3.86 -19.82
N ASP A 124 2.53 4.87 -20.57
CA ASP A 124 3.01 6.14 -20.03
C ASP A 124 1.92 6.94 -19.34
N GLY A 125 0.68 6.89 -19.85
CA GLY A 125 -0.47 7.57 -19.25
C GLY A 125 -0.84 6.95 -17.90
N VAL A 126 -0.80 5.61 -17.79
CA VAL A 126 -1.00 4.88 -16.51
C VAL A 126 0.07 5.28 -15.50
N ALA A 127 1.33 5.27 -15.89
CA ALA A 127 2.44 5.65 -15.02
C ALA A 127 2.33 7.11 -14.59
N LYS A 128 1.89 8.01 -15.48
CA LYS A 128 1.66 9.43 -15.17
C LYS A 128 0.58 9.60 -14.11
N ILE A 129 -0.61 8.99 -14.30
CA ILE A 129 -1.71 9.06 -13.33
C ILE A 129 -1.26 8.57 -11.95
N ILE A 130 -0.52 7.46 -11.89
CA ILE A 130 0.03 6.96 -10.61
C ILE A 130 1.00 7.99 -9.99
N ARG A 131 1.92 8.58 -10.76
CA ARG A 131 2.91 9.54 -10.25
C ARG A 131 2.28 10.84 -9.73
N GLU A 132 1.17 11.23 -10.29
CA GLU A 132 0.44 12.45 -9.92
C GLU A 132 -0.37 12.27 -8.62
N ALA A 133 -0.71 11.06 -8.22
CA ALA A 133 -1.52 10.76 -7.04
C ALA A 133 -0.93 11.27 -5.70
N GLU A 134 -1.78 11.81 -4.82
CA GLU A 134 -1.47 12.14 -3.42
C GLU A 134 -1.80 11.00 -2.45
N MET A 135 -2.50 9.97 -2.91
CA MET A 135 -2.74 8.73 -2.20
C MET A 135 -2.83 7.58 -3.20
N LEU A 136 -2.17 6.47 -2.90
CA LEU A 136 -2.30 5.23 -3.67
C LEU A 136 -2.82 4.09 -2.80
N PHE A 137 -3.80 3.34 -3.33
CA PHE A 137 -4.26 2.12 -2.67
C PHE A 137 -4.29 0.93 -3.65
N ILE A 138 -3.67 -0.17 -3.23
CA ILE A 138 -3.61 -1.42 -3.99
C ILE A 138 -4.72 -2.34 -3.48
N ALA A 139 -5.73 -2.54 -4.29
CA ALA A 139 -6.88 -3.38 -3.94
C ALA A 139 -6.49 -4.86 -3.77
N GLY A 140 -7.37 -5.63 -3.19
CA GLY A 140 -7.25 -7.09 -3.14
C GLY A 140 -7.46 -7.74 -4.52
N GLY A 141 -7.05 -8.99 -4.64
CA GLY A 141 -7.14 -9.79 -5.87
C GLY A 141 -6.23 -11.00 -5.79
N ASP A 142 -5.59 -11.35 -6.89
CA ASP A 142 -4.51 -12.32 -6.95
C ASP A 142 -3.16 -11.59 -7.07
N GLN A 143 -2.29 -11.74 -6.07
CA GLN A 143 -0.97 -11.09 -6.10
C GLN A 143 -0.07 -11.62 -7.23
N SER A 144 -0.32 -12.81 -7.75
CA SER A 144 0.43 -13.33 -8.88
C SER A 144 0.22 -12.50 -10.15
N ASP A 145 -0.98 -11.97 -10.36
CA ASP A 145 -1.28 -11.02 -11.43
C ASP A 145 -0.45 -9.75 -11.28
N TYR A 146 -0.35 -9.22 -10.05
CA TYR A 146 0.43 -8.02 -9.76
C TYR A 146 1.92 -8.24 -10.04
N VAL A 147 2.45 -9.39 -9.61
CA VAL A 147 3.84 -9.76 -9.90
C VAL A 147 4.07 -9.92 -11.41
N ASN A 148 3.19 -10.65 -12.08
CA ASN A 148 3.35 -10.95 -13.52
C ASN A 148 3.20 -9.70 -14.40
N TYR A 149 2.27 -8.81 -14.07
CA TYR A 149 1.99 -7.64 -14.90
C TYR A 149 2.84 -6.42 -14.52
N TRP A 150 3.04 -6.17 -13.23
CA TRP A 150 3.59 -4.88 -12.77
C TRP A 150 5.08 -4.92 -12.46
N LYS A 151 5.64 -6.07 -12.05
CA LYS A 151 7.06 -6.13 -11.70
C LYS A 151 7.96 -5.76 -12.89
N GLY A 152 8.87 -4.78 -12.68
CA GLY A 152 9.76 -4.26 -13.71
C GLY A 152 9.09 -3.35 -14.75
N SER A 153 7.84 -2.88 -14.52
CA SER A 153 7.10 -2.00 -15.41
C SER A 153 7.24 -0.53 -15.04
N LYS A 154 6.70 0.35 -15.91
CA LYS A 154 6.55 1.79 -15.62
C LYS A 154 5.59 2.05 -14.45
N ALA A 155 4.52 1.25 -14.31
CA ALA A 155 3.62 1.34 -13.15
C ALA A 155 4.36 1.04 -11.85
N MET A 156 5.18 -0.03 -11.79
CA MET A 156 6.03 -0.30 -10.62
C MET A 156 6.97 0.86 -10.31
N ALA A 157 7.61 1.43 -11.33
CA ALA A 157 8.50 2.58 -11.16
C ALA A 157 7.73 3.80 -10.61
N ALA A 158 6.50 4.03 -11.06
CA ALA A 158 5.63 5.09 -10.57
C ALA A 158 5.19 4.86 -9.11
N ILE A 159 4.83 3.63 -8.75
CA ILE A 159 4.50 3.27 -7.35
C ILE A 159 5.72 3.49 -6.44
N ASN A 160 6.90 3.04 -6.87
CA ASN A 160 8.12 3.25 -6.09
C ASN A 160 8.48 4.73 -5.95
N TYR A 161 8.23 5.55 -6.97
CA TYR A 161 8.37 7.01 -6.88
C TYR A 161 7.45 7.60 -5.79
N LEU A 162 6.20 7.16 -5.71
CA LEU A 162 5.28 7.60 -4.65
C LEU A 162 5.79 7.20 -3.25
N LEU A 163 6.35 6.00 -3.11
CA LEU A 163 6.87 5.46 -1.86
C LEU A 163 8.14 6.17 -1.38
N THR A 164 9.06 6.51 -2.30
CA THR A 164 10.43 6.92 -1.93
C THR A 164 10.74 8.39 -2.18
N GLU A 165 10.12 9.00 -3.20
CA GLU A 165 10.40 10.37 -3.65
C GLU A 165 9.27 11.34 -3.26
N LYS A 166 8.07 11.14 -3.81
CA LYS A 166 6.91 11.99 -3.52
C LYS A 166 6.42 11.82 -2.07
N LYS A 167 6.58 10.62 -1.49
CA LYS A 167 6.29 10.28 -0.09
C LYS A 167 4.84 10.52 0.31
N VAL A 168 3.94 9.99 -0.50
CA VAL A 168 2.50 10.00 -0.24
C VAL A 168 2.09 8.78 0.61
N PRO A 169 0.88 8.76 1.21
CA PRO A 169 0.35 7.54 1.81
C PRO A 169 0.07 6.48 0.74
N VAL A 170 0.64 5.29 0.94
CA VAL A 170 0.43 4.12 0.09
C VAL A 170 -0.07 2.96 0.93
N GLY A 171 -1.15 2.33 0.52
CA GLY A 171 -1.73 1.19 1.23
C GLY A 171 -2.11 0.05 0.31
N GLY A 172 -2.39 -1.10 0.92
CA GLY A 172 -2.94 -2.24 0.22
C GLY A 172 -3.72 -3.17 1.14
N THR A 173 -4.67 -3.89 0.56
CA THR A 173 -5.46 -4.92 1.24
C THR A 173 -5.24 -6.28 0.62
N SER A 174 -5.22 -7.36 1.43
CA SER A 174 -5.09 -8.74 0.94
C SER A 174 -3.88 -8.89 -0.02
N ALA A 175 -4.09 -9.25 -1.28
CA ALA A 175 -3.05 -9.35 -2.30
C ALA A 175 -2.24 -8.04 -2.47
N GLY A 176 -2.88 -6.87 -2.36
CA GLY A 176 -2.21 -5.58 -2.41
C GLY A 176 -1.28 -5.33 -1.23
N ALA A 177 -1.64 -5.81 -0.03
CA ALA A 177 -0.77 -5.77 1.14
C ALA A 177 0.38 -6.79 1.05
N ALA A 178 0.15 -7.94 0.41
CA ALA A 178 1.15 -8.99 0.25
C ALA A 178 2.39 -8.54 -0.53
N ILE A 179 2.24 -7.59 -1.46
CA ILE A 179 3.33 -7.14 -2.34
C ILE A 179 4.04 -5.87 -1.86
N LEU A 180 3.60 -5.23 -0.76
CA LEU A 180 4.20 -3.98 -0.29
C LEU A 180 5.57 -4.19 0.35
N SER A 181 5.83 -5.35 0.93
CA SER A 181 7.06 -5.63 1.65
C SER A 181 8.18 -6.12 0.74
N ASN A 182 9.41 -5.97 1.21
CA ASN A 182 10.61 -6.33 0.46
C ASN A 182 10.72 -7.83 0.17
N TYR A 183 10.32 -8.66 1.11
CA TYR A 183 10.02 -10.08 0.87
C TYR A 183 8.52 -10.21 0.66
N TYR A 184 8.11 -10.94 -0.35
CA TYR A 184 6.68 -11.12 -0.62
C TYR A 184 6.37 -12.53 -1.10
N PHE A 185 5.24 -13.06 -0.66
CA PHE A 185 4.70 -14.29 -1.20
C PHE A 185 4.03 -13.99 -2.54
N SER A 186 4.63 -14.45 -3.65
CA SER A 186 4.16 -14.10 -5.00
C SER A 186 2.87 -14.81 -5.41
N GLY A 187 2.59 -15.99 -4.85
CA GLY A 187 1.41 -16.77 -5.21
C GLY A 187 1.40 -17.36 -6.63
N GLU A 188 2.49 -17.26 -7.39
CA GLU A 188 2.58 -17.70 -8.81
C GLU A 188 2.29 -19.20 -9.02
N ARG A 189 2.34 -19.99 -7.97
CA ARG A 189 2.00 -21.43 -7.97
C ARG A 189 0.71 -21.72 -7.19
N GLY A 190 -0.10 -20.69 -6.93
CA GLY A 190 -1.34 -20.77 -6.19
C GLY A 190 -1.20 -20.57 -4.69
N THR A 191 -2.30 -20.78 -3.96
CA THR A 191 -2.32 -20.63 -2.49
C THR A 191 -1.55 -21.75 -1.79
N LEU A 192 -1.11 -21.45 -0.56
CA LEU A 192 -0.35 -22.38 0.28
C LEU A 192 -1.01 -22.48 1.66
N GLU A 193 -1.29 -23.69 2.09
CA GLU A 193 -1.80 -24.00 3.43
C GLU A 193 -0.65 -24.15 4.43
N SER A 194 -0.91 -23.86 5.72
CA SER A 194 0.09 -23.97 6.79
C SER A 194 0.68 -25.37 6.91
N ALA A 195 -0.18 -26.40 6.89
CA ALA A 195 0.26 -27.78 6.99
C ALA A 195 1.16 -28.20 5.82
N GLU A 196 0.82 -27.78 4.57
CA GLU A 196 1.64 -28.04 3.38
C GLU A 196 3.02 -27.36 3.49
N ALA A 197 3.04 -26.11 3.93
CA ALA A 197 4.28 -25.33 4.10
C ALA A 197 5.21 -25.94 5.17
N LEU A 198 4.63 -26.41 6.27
CA LEU A 198 5.40 -27.01 7.38
C LEU A 198 5.82 -28.44 7.10
N ALA A 199 5.07 -29.20 6.29
CA ALA A 199 5.47 -30.55 5.86
C ALA A 199 6.64 -30.52 4.86
N ASN A 200 6.70 -29.45 4.02
CA ASN A 200 7.78 -29.25 3.06
C ASN A 200 8.00 -27.76 2.81
N PRO A 201 8.94 -27.08 3.48
CA PRO A 201 9.16 -25.64 3.31
C PRO A 201 9.72 -25.27 1.93
N TYR A 202 10.10 -26.25 1.12
CA TYR A 202 10.51 -26.10 -0.27
C TYR A 202 9.46 -26.63 -1.27
N ALA A 203 8.20 -26.78 -0.85
CA ALA A 203 7.12 -27.08 -1.78
C ALA A 203 7.04 -26.04 -2.89
N GLN A 204 6.66 -26.44 -4.10
CA GLN A 204 6.64 -25.55 -5.28
C GLN A 204 5.77 -24.31 -5.09
N LYS A 205 4.77 -24.37 -4.21
CA LYS A 205 3.90 -23.24 -3.89
C LYS A 205 4.54 -22.21 -2.94
N VAL A 206 5.66 -22.53 -2.29
CA VAL A 206 6.40 -21.57 -1.43
C VAL A 206 7.23 -20.66 -2.32
N THR A 207 6.56 -19.71 -2.97
CA THR A 207 7.18 -18.76 -3.90
C THR A 207 7.38 -17.41 -3.23
N ILE A 208 8.63 -17.07 -2.91
CA ILE A 208 8.99 -15.82 -2.22
C ILE A 208 9.86 -14.99 -3.15
N GLY A 209 9.40 -13.77 -3.47
CA GLY A 209 10.21 -12.75 -4.13
C GLY A 209 10.99 -11.89 -3.13
N ARG A 210 12.04 -11.23 -3.62
CA ARG A 210 12.92 -10.42 -2.79
C ARG A 210 13.56 -9.27 -3.54
N ASP A 211 13.55 -8.07 -2.97
CA ASP A 211 14.30 -6.88 -3.42
C ASP A 211 14.01 -6.40 -4.86
N ASP A 212 13.01 -6.93 -5.52
CA ASP A 212 12.80 -6.76 -6.95
C ASP A 212 11.40 -6.22 -7.34
N PHE A 213 10.60 -5.78 -6.35
CA PHE A 213 9.27 -5.24 -6.60
C PHE A 213 9.05 -3.88 -5.90
N LEU A 214 8.21 -3.80 -4.85
CA LEU A 214 7.92 -2.53 -4.19
C LEU A 214 8.90 -2.24 -3.05
N LYS A 215 9.12 -0.94 -2.76
CA LYS A 215 10.12 -0.47 -1.80
C LYS A 215 9.47 0.38 -0.69
N ALA A 216 8.43 -0.18 -0.04
CA ALA A 216 7.75 0.55 1.02
C ALA A 216 8.69 0.81 2.21
N PRO A 217 8.73 2.07 2.74
CA PRO A 217 9.49 2.40 3.94
C PRO A 217 9.13 1.49 5.12
N PHE A 218 10.11 1.20 5.97
CA PHE A 218 10.00 0.34 7.16
C PHE A 218 9.70 -1.15 6.87
N LEU A 219 9.53 -1.56 5.60
CA LEU A 219 9.25 -2.95 5.21
C LEU A 219 10.44 -3.64 4.50
N GLN A 220 11.65 -3.11 4.59
CA GLN A 220 12.84 -3.62 3.87
C GLN A 220 13.31 -4.99 4.34
N ASN A 221 13.04 -5.38 5.56
CA ASN A 221 13.39 -6.70 6.10
C ASN A 221 12.15 -7.45 6.60
N VAL A 222 11.02 -7.21 5.96
CA VAL A 222 9.70 -7.70 6.37
C VAL A 222 9.10 -8.55 5.28
N ILE A 223 8.36 -9.60 5.67
CA ILE A 223 7.35 -10.27 4.86
C ILE A 223 5.98 -10.05 5.50
N THR A 224 4.97 -9.74 4.69
CA THR A 224 3.60 -9.54 5.18
C THR A 224 2.71 -10.74 4.86
N ASP A 225 1.74 -11.02 5.74
CA ASP A 225 0.70 -12.02 5.50
C ASP A 225 -0.68 -11.48 5.91
N GLN A 226 -1.74 -11.87 5.22
CA GLN A 226 -3.09 -11.31 5.33
C GLN A 226 -4.11 -12.42 5.56
N HIS A 227 -5.37 -12.10 5.91
CA HIS A 227 -6.41 -13.08 6.28
C HIS A 227 -5.89 -14.10 7.30
N PHE A 228 -5.12 -13.63 8.28
CA PHE A 228 -4.12 -14.45 8.94
C PHE A 228 -4.71 -15.60 9.73
N THR A 229 -5.46 -15.30 10.79
CA THR A 229 -6.09 -16.35 11.60
C THR A 229 -7.31 -16.96 10.92
N GLN A 230 -8.00 -16.19 10.06
CA GLN A 230 -9.19 -16.64 9.34
C GLN A 230 -8.88 -17.74 8.32
N ARG A 231 -7.64 -17.84 7.87
CA ARG A 231 -7.20 -18.86 6.91
C ARG A 231 -6.05 -19.72 7.43
N ASP A 232 -5.88 -19.82 8.75
CA ASP A 232 -4.84 -20.63 9.41
C ASP A 232 -3.46 -20.44 8.75
N ARG A 233 -2.96 -19.20 8.71
CA ARG A 233 -1.71 -18.89 7.96
C ARG A 233 -0.44 -18.87 8.81
N GLN A 234 -0.53 -19.24 10.09
CA GLN A 234 0.57 -19.21 11.05
C GLN A 234 1.75 -20.07 10.55
N GLY A 235 1.47 -21.32 10.17
CA GLY A 235 2.50 -22.25 9.71
C GLY A 235 3.19 -21.82 8.42
N ARG A 236 2.44 -21.28 7.46
CA ARG A 236 3.07 -20.79 6.22
C ARG A 236 3.98 -19.58 6.46
N SER A 237 3.60 -18.67 7.36
CA SER A 237 4.44 -17.53 7.73
C SER A 237 5.72 -17.97 8.42
N ILE A 238 5.66 -19.00 9.28
CA ILE A 238 6.85 -19.64 9.87
C ILE A 238 7.75 -20.19 8.75
N ALA A 239 7.19 -20.90 7.77
CA ALA A 239 7.96 -21.44 6.64
C ALA A 239 8.58 -20.31 5.80
N PHE A 240 7.87 -19.20 5.55
CA PHE A 240 8.41 -18.04 4.83
C PHE A 240 9.61 -17.42 5.56
N LEU A 241 9.50 -17.20 6.87
CA LEU A 241 10.60 -16.68 7.68
C LEU A 241 11.81 -17.63 7.63
N GLY A 242 11.58 -18.93 7.78
CA GLY A 242 12.62 -19.94 7.69
C GLY A 242 13.31 -19.98 6.31
N ARG A 243 12.55 -19.84 5.21
CA ARG A 243 13.09 -19.74 3.85
C ARG A 243 14.00 -18.53 3.69
N ILE A 244 13.57 -17.37 4.16
CA ILE A 244 14.37 -16.14 4.08
C ILE A 244 15.68 -16.30 4.86
N MET A 245 15.63 -16.93 6.04
CA MET A 245 16.84 -17.21 6.84
C MET A 245 17.78 -18.16 6.14
N LYS A 246 17.27 -19.26 5.60
CA LYS A 246 18.08 -20.33 4.99
C LYS A 246 18.61 -19.95 3.61
N ASP A 247 17.76 -19.37 2.75
CA ASP A 247 18.11 -19.11 1.35
C ASP A 247 19.01 -17.88 1.20
N TRP A 248 18.85 -16.89 2.09
CA TRP A 248 19.51 -15.57 1.95
C TRP A 248 20.32 -15.13 3.16
N SER A 249 20.41 -15.95 4.20
CA SER A 249 21.16 -15.62 5.44
C SER A 249 20.73 -14.27 6.05
N LYS A 250 19.42 -14.01 6.05
CA LYS A 250 18.82 -12.80 6.63
C LYS A 250 18.08 -13.14 7.92
N THR A 251 17.81 -12.12 8.73
CA THR A 251 17.01 -12.23 9.95
C THR A 251 15.72 -11.43 9.74
N PRO A 252 14.71 -12.00 9.04
CA PRO A 252 13.53 -11.27 8.64
C PRO A 252 12.57 -11.04 9.82
N TYR A 253 11.68 -10.08 9.62
CA TYR A 253 10.49 -9.88 10.43
C TYR A 253 9.25 -10.30 9.64
N GLY A 254 8.17 -10.64 10.36
CA GLY A 254 6.85 -10.88 9.79
C GLY A 254 5.82 -9.89 10.33
N ILE A 255 4.95 -9.38 9.48
CA ILE A 255 3.75 -8.65 9.88
C ILE A 255 2.56 -9.39 9.29
N ALA A 256 1.74 -9.98 10.15
CA ALA A 256 0.57 -10.71 9.73
C ALA A 256 -0.70 -10.02 10.27
N VAL A 257 -1.70 -9.86 9.41
CA VAL A 257 -2.87 -9.03 9.72
C VAL A 257 -4.15 -9.83 9.49
N ASP A 258 -5.00 -9.87 10.48
CA ASP A 258 -6.33 -10.47 10.41
C ASP A 258 -7.27 -9.66 9.49
N GLU A 259 -8.31 -10.32 8.99
CA GLU A 259 -9.38 -9.64 8.26
C GLU A 259 -9.96 -8.48 9.10
N ARG A 260 -10.45 -7.44 8.42
CA ARG A 260 -11.04 -6.24 9.03
C ARG A 260 -10.11 -5.52 10.01
N THR A 261 -8.80 -5.60 9.74
CA THR A 261 -7.75 -4.99 10.56
C THR A 261 -6.68 -4.40 9.64
N ALA A 262 -6.06 -3.31 10.06
CA ALA A 262 -4.97 -2.69 9.34
C ALA A 262 -3.87 -2.23 10.31
N VAL A 263 -2.63 -2.20 9.83
CA VAL A 263 -1.49 -1.54 10.47
C VAL A 263 -1.19 -0.28 9.66
N CYS A 264 -1.37 0.89 10.28
CA CYS A 264 -1.05 2.20 9.71
C CYS A 264 0.30 2.66 10.24
N ILE A 265 1.33 2.70 9.41
CA ILE A 265 2.71 3.06 9.76
C ILE A 265 2.96 4.49 9.29
N ASP A 266 3.28 5.40 10.21
CA ASP A 266 3.55 6.79 9.90
C ASP A 266 5.00 7.03 9.44
N GLU A 267 5.32 8.29 9.12
CA GLU A 267 6.64 8.73 8.65
C GLU A 267 7.76 8.56 9.69
N THR A 268 7.43 8.35 10.95
CA THR A 268 8.40 8.07 12.02
C THR A 268 8.68 6.58 12.20
N GLY A 269 7.88 5.71 11.54
CA GLY A 269 7.91 4.27 11.70
C GLY A 269 7.05 3.77 12.85
N MET A 270 6.14 4.61 13.38
CA MET A 270 5.16 4.17 14.37
C MET A 270 3.95 3.55 13.68
N GLY A 271 3.74 2.26 13.88
CA GLY A 271 2.58 1.51 13.46
C GLY A 271 1.43 1.62 14.46
N THR A 272 0.22 1.90 13.99
CA THR A 272 -1.01 1.86 14.79
C THR A 272 -1.93 0.78 14.21
N VAL A 273 -2.39 -0.14 15.04
CA VAL A 273 -3.32 -1.20 14.64
C VAL A 273 -4.74 -0.67 14.77
N VAL A 274 -5.50 -0.68 13.68
CA VAL A 274 -6.89 -0.20 13.63
C VAL A 274 -7.82 -1.25 13.01
N GLY A 275 -9.12 -1.17 13.32
CA GLY A 275 -10.12 -2.15 12.84
C GLY A 275 -10.75 -2.93 13.97
N SER A 276 -10.98 -4.23 13.78
CA SER A 276 -11.75 -5.05 14.73
C SER A 276 -11.07 -6.34 15.24
N ASN A 277 -9.96 -6.75 14.65
CA ASN A 277 -9.23 -7.97 15.01
C ASN A 277 -7.78 -7.66 15.41
N LYS A 278 -6.83 -8.52 15.06
CA LYS A 278 -5.46 -8.48 15.56
C LYS A 278 -4.44 -8.33 14.44
N ALA A 279 -3.29 -7.74 14.80
CA ALA A 279 -2.06 -7.81 14.01
C ALA A 279 -0.99 -8.55 14.81
N PHE A 280 -0.17 -9.33 14.12
CA PHE A 280 0.88 -10.19 14.66
C PHE A 280 2.23 -9.71 14.13
N PHE A 281 3.16 -9.46 15.02
CA PHE A 281 4.51 -9.04 14.70
C PHE A 281 5.47 -10.17 15.09
N LEU A 282 6.08 -10.79 14.08
CA LEU A 282 6.93 -11.97 14.21
C LEU A 282 8.40 -11.54 14.11
N LYS A 283 9.18 -11.79 15.16
CA LYS A 283 10.59 -11.41 15.23
C LYS A 283 11.46 -12.66 15.29
N THR A 284 12.28 -12.85 14.25
CA THR A 284 13.29 -13.93 14.22
C THR A 284 14.59 -13.49 14.90
N ASP A 285 15.46 -14.44 15.19
CA ASP A 285 16.76 -14.23 15.82
C ASP A 285 17.82 -15.01 15.01
N ALA A 286 18.89 -14.35 14.62
CA ALA A 286 19.98 -14.93 13.84
C ALA A 286 20.63 -16.16 14.53
N ALA A 287 20.65 -16.16 15.88
CA ALA A 287 21.17 -17.27 16.66
C ALA A 287 20.19 -18.48 16.76
N LYS A 288 18.94 -18.27 16.35
CA LYS A 288 17.86 -19.26 16.50
C LYS A 288 17.34 -19.76 15.14
N THR A 289 18.23 -20.18 14.26
CA THR A 289 17.84 -20.75 12.94
C THR A 289 17.13 -22.09 13.10
N PRO A 290 16.26 -22.51 12.16
CA PRO A 290 15.63 -23.82 12.19
C PRO A 290 16.65 -24.96 12.30
N GLU A 291 16.34 -25.96 13.13
CA GLU A 291 17.14 -27.20 13.28
C GLU A 291 17.04 -28.09 12.04
N THR A 292 15.80 -28.31 11.56
CA THR A 292 15.51 -29.08 10.34
C THR A 292 14.71 -28.25 9.38
N PHE A 293 15.29 -27.99 8.20
CA PHE A 293 14.66 -27.14 7.17
C PHE A 293 15.23 -27.51 5.79
N ALA A 294 14.66 -28.54 5.17
CA ALA A 294 15.13 -29.10 3.91
C ALA A 294 13.97 -29.55 3.02
N THR A 295 14.24 -29.71 1.73
CA THR A 295 13.25 -30.20 0.75
C THR A 295 12.67 -31.55 1.16
N GLY A 296 11.34 -31.68 1.14
CA GLY A 296 10.62 -32.91 1.45
C GLY A 296 10.71 -33.35 2.90
N THR A 297 11.15 -32.47 3.81
CA THR A 297 11.32 -32.79 5.22
C THR A 297 10.46 -31.84 6.07
N PRO A 298 9.64 -32.35 7.00
CA PRO A 298 8.87 -31.52 7.91
C PRO A 298 9.77 -30.59 8.73
N VAL A 299 9.34 -29.35 8.86
CA VAL A 299 10.06 -28.29 9.58
C VAL A 299 10.20 -28.67 11.07
N THR A 300 11.42 -28.55 11.60
CA THR A 300 11.67 -28.41 13.03
C THR A 300 12.39 -27.09 13.29
N TRP A 301 11.73 -26.22 14.00
CA TRP A 301 12.25 -24.93 14.47
C TRP A 301 11.75 -24.70 15.89
N ASN A 302 12.41 -25.41 16.83
CA ASN A 302 11.92 -25.45 18.21
C ASN A 302 12.67 -24.50 19.14
N ARG A 303 14.00 -24.58 19.18
CA ARG A 303 14.85 -23.76 20.03
C ARG A 303 14.34 -23.73 21.50
N ASP A 304 14.11 -24.92 22.07
CA ASP A 304 13.54 -25.11 23.41
C ASP A 304 12.19 -24.40 23.59
N GLY A 305 11.32 -24.45 22.57
CA GLY A 305 10.04 -23.76 22.54
C GLY A 305 10.12 -22.27 22.32
N LYS A 306 11.28 -21.71 21.90
CA LYS A 306 11.56 -20.26 21.83
C LYS A 306 12.13 -19.84 20.46
N ALA A 307 11.60 -20.38 19.36
CA ALA A 307 12.15 -20.14 18.04
C ALA A 307 11.84 -18.71 17.52
N ILE A 308 10.59 -18.28 17.55
CA ILE A 308 10.14 -16.99 17.01
C ILE A 308 9.41 -16.21 18.10
N GLN A 309 9.79 -14.96 18.30
CA GLN A 309 9.05 -14.05 19.17
C GLN A 309 7.83 -13.50 18.42
N VAL A 310 6.67 -13.52 19.07
CA VAL A 310 5.44 -12.98 18.51
C VAL A 310 4.82 -12.01 19.48
N SER A 311 4.56 -10.79 19.01
CA SER A 311 3.77 -9.78 19.71
C SER A 311 2.44 -9.62 18.98
N VAL A 312 1.33 -9.69 19.71
CA VAL A 312 -0.01 -9.62 19.13
C VAL A 312 -0.72 -8.39 19.67
N ILE A 313 -1.17 -7.53 18.77
CA ILE A 313 -1.83 -6.28 19.12
C ILE A 313 -3.27 -6.31 18.60
N SER A 314 -4.24 -6.14 19.52
CA SER A 314 -5.64 -5.96 19.14
C SER A 314 -5.89 -4.53 18.67
N ALA A 315 -6.64 -4.39 17.57
CA ALA A 315 -7.09 -3.08 17.09
C ALA A 315 -7.99 -2.33 18.09
N THR A 316 -8.63 -3.06 19.01
CA THR A 316 -9.51 -2.50 20.06
C THR A 316 -8.77 -2.20 21.37
N ALA A 317 -7.48 -2.50 21.46
CA ALA A 317 -6.71 -2.19 22.65
C ALA A 317 -6.50 -0.67 22.80
N SER A 318 -6.48 -0.19 24.05
CA SER A 318 -6.19 1.23 24.34
C SER A 318 -4.78 1.65 23.93
N ASN A 319 -3.88 0.67 23.81
CA ASN A 319 -2.52 0.85 23.35
C ASN A 319 -2.21 -0.10 22.21
N ASN A 320 -2.47 0.36 21.00
CA ASN A 320 -2.40 -0.39 19.76
C ASN A 320 -1.20 0.01 18.88
N LYS A 321 -0.07 0.43 19.50
CA LYS A 321 1.10 0.93 18.79
C LYS A 321 2.27 -0.04 18.78
N PHE A 322 2.99 -0.05 17.66
CA PHE A 322 4.18 -0.86 17.43
C PHE A 322 5.27 -0.02 16.71
N ASN A 323 6.49 -0.04 17.24
CA ASN A 323 7.60 0.69 16.65
C ASN A 323 8.34 -0.18 15.63
N MET A 324 8.24 0.20 14.36
CA MET A 324 8.86 -0.52 13.25
C MET A 324 10.40 -0.41 13.22
N ASN A 325 10.97 0.66 13.80
CA ASN A 325 12.43 0.85 13.81
C ASN A 325 13.14 -0.12 14.78
N THR A 326 12.52 -0.40 15.92
CA THR A 326 13.04 -1.36 16.91
C THR A 326 12.45 -2.74 16.76
N PHE A 327 11.35 -2.83 16.01
CA PHE A 327 10.48 -3.99 15.88
C PHE A 327 10.00 -4.51 17.23
N GLU A 328 9.47 -3.59 18.05
CA GLU A 328 8.93 -3.85 19.39
C GLU A 328 7.62 -3.06 19.61
N PRO A 329 6.71 -3.58 20.44
CA PRO A 329 5.53 -2.84 20.83
C PRO A 329 5.92 -1.61 21.68
N GLU A 330 5.18 -0.52 21.51
CA GLU A 330 5.41 0.73 22.28
C GLU A 330 5.13 0.54 23.77
N THR A 331 4.19 -0.32 24.12
CA THR A 331 3.87 -0.66 25.50
C THR A 331 3.47 -2.12 25.66
N THR A 332 3.51 -2.59 26.89
CA THR A 332 3.17 -3.97 27.24
C THR A 332 1.74 -4.13 27.79
N ALA A 333 1.01 -3.02 28.01
CA ALA A 333 -0.36 -3.10 28.54
C ALA A 333 -1.33 -3.64 27.47
N GLY A 334 -2.01 -4.72 27.79
CA GLY A 334 -2.95 -5.38 26.85
C GLY A 334 -2.29 -6.13 25.70
N LEU A 335 -0.97 -6.32 25.75
CA LEU A 335 -0.20 -7.02 24.75
C LEU A 335 -0.20 -8.51 25.04
N GLU A 336 -0.55 -9.32 24.06
CA GLU A 336 -0.32 -10.77 24.08
C GLU A 336 1.05 -11.06 23.49
N LYS A 337 1.89 -11.81 24.19
CA LYS A 337 3.22 -12.22 23.74
C LYS A 337 3.33 -13.73 23.72
N PHE A 338 3.91 -14.25 22.66
CA PHE A 338 4.13 -15.68 22.49
C PHE A 338 5.54 -16.01 22.00
N TRP A 339 5.96 -17.22 22.29
CA TRP A 339 6.96 -17.93 21.54
C TRP A 339 6.24 -18.89 20.57
N TRP A 340 6.60 -18.85 19.31
CA TRP A 340 6.19 -19.87 18.37
C TRP A 340 7.34 -20.80 18.08
N SER A 341 7.01 -22.10 17.95
CA SER A 341 7.95 -23.16 17.62
C SER A 341 7.27 -24.22 16.77
N VAL A 342 8.07 -25.04 16.10
CA VAL A 342 7.61 -26.12 15.24
C VAL A 342 8.43 -27.38 15.54
N ILE A 343 7.77 -28.53 15.72
CA ILE A 343 8.40 -29.82 15.85
C ILE A 343 7.77 -30.75 14.80
N SER A 344 8.59 -31.28 13.89
CA SER A 344 8.15 -32.22 12.85
C SER A 344 6.88 -31.77 12.11
N GLY A 345 6.84 -30.51 11.71
CA GLY A 345 5.73 -29.91 10.95
C GLY A 345 4.53 -29.45 11.80
N ASN A 346 4.55 -29.65 13.11
CA ASN A 346 3.50 -29.22 14.01
C ASN A 346 3.93 -27.93 14.74
N TRP A 347 3.24 -26.81 14.48
CA TRP A 347 3.52 -25.56 15.18
C TRP A 347 2.77 -25.47 16.52
N THR A 348 3.39 -24.83 17.46
CA THR A 348 2.83 -24.59 18.80
C THR A 348 3.17 -23.19 19.26
N GLN A 349 2.39 -22.66 20.21
CA GLN A 349 2.69 -21.42 20.89
C GLN A 349 2.77 -21.61 22.39
N GLY A 350 3.76 -20.97 23.01
CA GLY A 350 3.90 -20.84 24.45
C GLY A 350 3.88 -19.39 24.90
N ALA A 351 3.46 -19.09 26.13
CA ALA A 351 3.49 -17.74 26.65
C ALA A 351 4.91 -17.19 26.70
N ARG A 352 5.09 -15.91 26.34
CA ARG A 352 6.34 -15.16 26.49
C ARG A 352 6.12 -14.08 27.54
N PRO A 353 6.93 -14.03 28.62
CA PRO A 353 6.84 -13.00 29.67
C PRO A 353 6.97 -11.57 29.15
#